data_c4626a6b21031144906ab5ca4d4539ac
#
_entry.id   c4626a6b21031144906ab5ca4d4539ac
#
_cell.length_a   1.000
_cell.length_b   1.000
_cell.length_c   1.000
_cell.angle_alpha   90.00
_cell.angle_beta   90.00
_cell.angle_gamma   90.00
#
_symmetry.space_group_name_H-M   'P 1'
#
loop_
_entity.id
_entity.type
_entity.pdbx_description
1 polymer ?
#
loop_
_entity_poly.entity_id
_entity_poly.type
_entity_poly.pdbx_seq_one_letter_code
_entity_poly.pdbx_strand_id
1 'polypeptide(L)'
;AEMIEKRHRIEDALEAVKAAQQEGIVPGGGVALVRALPKKAGSTAEQIVYEAVKEPIRQMARNAGESPDLILEQVQKEEGSRGYNFATGKMGDLLEEGVIDPVKVTITALTMAASAAGTLLTTGYAIIEGE
;
A
#
# COMPACT_ATOMS: atom_id res chain seq x y z
N ALA A 1 9.42 14.71 23.08
CA ALA A 1 9.20 14.22 21.70
C ALA A 1 8.99 12.70 21.67
N GLU A 2 9.87 11.91 22.26
CA GLU A 2 9.81 10.45 22.27
C GLU A 2 8.53 9.87 22.92
N MET A 3 8.07 10.46 24.02
CA MET A 3 6.81 10.05 24.69
C MET A 3 5.59 10.34 23.84
N ILE A 4 5.57 11.44 23.09
CA ILE A 4 4.48 11.81 22.20
C ILE A 4 4.44 10.83 21.00
N GLU A 5 5.59 10.48 20.45
CA GLU A 5 5.71 9.51 19.38
C GLU A 5 5.23 8.12 19.81
N LYS A 6 5.63 7.65 20.99
CA LYS A 6 5.13 6.37 21.54
C LYS A 6 3.62 6.37 21.75
N ARG A 7 3.07 7.48 22.22
CA ARG A 7 1.62 7.63 22.38
C ARG A 7 0.90 7.53 21.04
N HIS A 8 1.35 8.25 20.02
CA HIS A 8 0.76 8.19 18.68
C HIS A 8 0.82 6.77 18.09
N ARG A 9 1.94 6.06 18.26
CA ARG A 9 2.05 4.66 17.80
C ARG A 9 1.07 3.73 18.51
N ILE A 10 0.78 3.94 19.78
CA ILE A 10 -0.22 3.15 20.51
C ILE A 10 -1.63 3.49 20.04
N GLU A 11 -1.95 4.75 19.84
CA GLU A 11 -3.24 5.20 19.31
C GLU A 11 -3.47 4.63 17.92
N ASP A 12 -2.49 4.71 17.01
CA ASP A 12 -2.55 4.13 15.67
C ASP A 12 -2.75 2.62 15.69
N ALA A 13 -2.03 1.91 16.58
CA ALA A 13 -2.19 0.47 16.73
C ALA A 13 -3.60 0.07 17.21
N LEU A 14 -4.17 0.83 18.14
CA LEU A 14 -5.53 0.60 18.63
C LEU A 14 -6.59 0.85 17.53
N GLU A 15 -6.42 1.89 16.73
CA GLU A 15 -7.30 2.18 15.60
C GLU A 15 -7.19 1.10 14.51
N ALA A 16 -5.98 0.63 14.23
CA ALA A 16 -5.75 -0.46 13.29
C ALA A 16 -6.43 -1.76 13.74
N VAL A 17 -6.35 -2.12 15.03
CA VAL A 17 -7.04 -3.29 15.59
C VAL A 17 -8.55 -3.16 15.47
N LYS A 18 -9.12 -1.99 15.78
CA LYS A 18 -10.56 -1.74 15.63
C LYS A 18 -11.00 -1.85 14.17
N ALA A 19 -10.24 -1.30 13.24
CA ALA A 19 -10.51 -1.40 11.81
C ALA A 19 -10.47 -2.85 11.32
N ALA A 20 -9.49 -3.63 11.78
CA ALA A 20 -9.35 -5.05 11.47
C ALA A 20 -10.53 -5.89 11.99
N GLN A 21 -11.05 -5.57 13.17
CA GLN A 21 -12.23 -6.23 13.73
C GLN A 21 -13.51 -5.95 12.93
N GLN A 22 -13.61 -4.78 12.28
CA GLN A 22 -14.79 -4.39 11.52
C GLN A 22 -14.86 -5.03 10.13
N GLU A 23 -13.76 -5.04 9.39
CA GLU A 23 -13.74 -5.42 7.98
C GLU A 23 -12.73 -6.51 7.64
N GLY A 24 -12.00 -7.01 8.64
CA GLY A 24 -10.99 -8.05 8.46
C GLY A 24 -9.62 -7.53 8.09
N ILE A 25 -8.75 -8.45 7.72
CA ILE A 25 -7.34 -8.21 7.42
C ILE A 25 -6.95 -8.73 6.03
N VAL A 26 -5.90 -8.15 5.48
CA VAL A 26 -5.24 -8.58 4.25
C VAL A 26 -3.73 -8.70 4.48
N PRO A 27 -2.99 -9.40 3.60
CA PRO A 27 -1.53 -9.36 3.64
C PRO A 27 -1.03 -7.92 3.52
N GLY A 28 -0.11 -7.53 4.40
CA GLY A 28 0.52 -6.23 4.39
C GLY A 28 1.58 -6.07 3.29
N GLY A 29 2.49 -5.12 3.49
CA GLY A 29 3.61 -4.93 2.56
C GLY A 29 3.20 -4.49 1.14
N GLY A 30 1.99 -3.94 0.96
CA GLY A 30 1.47 -3.52 -0.34
C GLY A 30 1.00 -4.67 -1.24
N VAL A 31 1.06 -5.90 -0.78
CA VAL A 31 0.72 -7.09 -1.56
C VAL A 31 -0.76 -7.14 -1.90
N ALA A 32 -1.64 -6.76 -0.99
CA ALA A 32 -3.09 -6.80 -1.19
C ALA A 32 -3.54 -6.01 -2.42
N LEU A 33 -3.00 -4.82 -2.64
CA LEU A 33 -3.31 -3.99 -3.81
C LEU A 33 -2.86 -4.66 -5.11
N VAL A 34 -1.66 -5.24 -5.13
CA VAL A 34 -1.13 -5.95 -6.31
C VAL A 34 -1.95 -7.19 -6.63
N ARG A 35 -2.41 -7.93 -5.61
CA ARG A 35 -3.26 -9.13 -5.79
C ARG A 35 -4.67 -8.82 -6.25
N ALA A 36 -5.20 -7.65 -5.90
CA ALA A 36 -6.53 -7.21 -6.32
C ALA A 36 -6.62 -6.88 -7.82
N LEU A 37 -5.49 -6.73 -8.50
CA LEU A 37 -5.47 -6.41 -9.92
C LEU A 37 -5.92 -7.61 -10.78
N PRO A 38 -6.84 -7.40 -11.73
CA PRO A 38 -7.10 -8.38 -12.78
C PRO A 38 -5.83 -8.70 -13.59
N LYS A 39 -5.77 -9.89 -14.18
CA LYS A 39 -4.58 -10.33 -14.94
C LYS A 39 -4.25 -9.45 -16.16
N LYS A 40 -5.24 -8.74 -16.69
CA LYS A 40 -5.07 -7.82 -17.85
C LYS A 40 -5.93 -6.58 -17.64
N ALA A 41 -5.35 -5.43 -17.95
CA ALA A 41 -6.10 -4.20 -18.07
C ALA A 41 -6.89 -4.19 -19.38
N GLY A 42 -8.17 -3.78 -19.33
CA GLY A 42 -9.05 -3.70 -20.50
C GLY A 42 -8.90 -2.38 -21.27
N SER A 43 -8.32 -1.35 -20.65
CA SER A 43 -8.18 -0.02 -21.25
C SER A 43 -6.91 0.68 -20.78
N THR A 44 -6.54 1.77 -21.47
CA THR A 44 -5.42 2.64 -21.05
C THR A 44 -5.64 3.25 -19.66
N ALA A 45 -6.87 3.64 -19.34
CA ALA A 45 -7.20 4.18 -18.02
C ALA A 45 -6.99 3.14 -16.92
N GLU A 46 -7.38 1.89 -17.14
CA GLU A 46 -7.11 0.79 -16.21
C GLU A 46 -5.61 0.53 -16.06
N GLN A 47 -4.82 0.63 -17.13
CA GLN A 47 -3.36 0.49 -17.08
C GLN A 47 -2.72 1.54 -16.17
N ILE A 48 -3.20 2.80 -16.22
CA ILE A 48 -2.73 3.87 -15.35
C ILE A 48 -2.99 3.50 -13.88
N VAL A 49 -4.20 3.04 -13.56
CA VAL A 49 -4.54 2.60 -12.19
C VAL A 49 -3.69 1.40 -11.77
N TYR A 50 -3.45 0.44 -12.68
CA TYR A 50 -2.63 -0.74 -12.39
C TYR A 50 -1.19 -0.38 -12.05
N GLU A 51 -0.60 0.60 -12.74
CA GLU A 51 0.73 1.09 -12.37
C GLU A 51 0.71 1.86 -11.04
N ALA A 52 -0.30 2.70 -10.82
CA ALA A 52 -0.42 3.48 -9.59
C ALA A 52 -0.53 2.62 -8.33
N VAL A 53 -1.30 1.52 -8.35
CA VAL A 53 -1.46 0.65 -7.17
C VAL A 53 -0.24 -0.21 -6.85
N LYS A 54 0.77 -0.25 -7.73
CA LYS A 54 2.07 -0.87 -7.47
C LYS A 54 3.05 0.07 -6.76
N GLU A 55 2.79 1.37 -6.75
CA GLU A 55 3.69 2.35 -6.12
C GLU A 55 3.88 2.18 -4.61
N PRO A 56 2.88 1.80 -3.81
CA PRO A 56 3.12 1.54 -2.39
C PRO A 56 4.21 0.50 -2.11
N ILE A 57 4.21 -0.63 -2.82
CA ILE A 57 5.26 -1.65 -2.64
C ILE A 57 6.61 -1.17 -3.19
N ARG A 58 6.63 -0.44 -4.31
CA ARG A 58 7.85 0.16 -4.84
C ARG A 58 8.45 1.16 -3.86
N GLN A 59 7.60 1.97 -3.22
CA GLN A 59 8.08 2.95 -2.24
C GLN A 59 8.64 2.27 -0.99
N MET A 60 8.01 1.21 -0.51
CA MET A 60 8.56 0.42 0.61
C MET A 60 9.91 -0.21 0.25
N ALA A 61 10.07 -0.71 -0.96
CA ALA A 61 11.35 -1.24 -1.44
C ALA A 61 12.44 -0.14 -1.47
N ARG A 62 12.13 1.05 -1.99
CA ARG A 62 13.05 2.21 -1.95
C ARG A 62 13.45 2.56 -0.52
N ASN A 63 12.49 2.61 0.40
CA ASN A 63 12.73 2.93 1.80
C ASN A 63 13.62 1.87 2.51
N ALA A 64 13.52 0.62 2.08
CA ALA A 64 14.35 -0.48 2.57
C ALA A 64 15.73 -0.58 1.89
N GLY A 65 16.00 0.25 0.88
CA GLY A 65 17.24 0.18 0.10
C GLY A 65 17.27 -0.96 -0.92
N GLU A 66 16.12 -1.55 -1.21
CA GLU A 66 15.95 -2.63 -2.16
C GLU A 66 15.57 -2.13 -3.56
N SER A 67 15.76 -2.96 -4.58
CA SER A 67 15.32 -2.65 -5.95
C SER A 67 13.80 -2.77 -6.09
N PRO A 68 13.07 -1.66 -6.36
CA PRO A 68 11.61 -1.68 -6.42
C PRO A 68 11.03 -2.65 -7.44
N ASP A 69 11.62 -2.69 -8.63
CA ASP A 69 11.11 -3.51 -9.72
C ASP A 69 11.42 -5.00 -9.51
N LEU A 70 12.57 -5.31 -8.90
CA LEU A 70 12.92 -6.69 -8.55
C LEU A 70 11.97 -7.25 -7.49
N ILE A 71 11.70 -6.48 -6.43
CA ILE A 71 10.76 -6.88 -5.38
C ILE A 71 9.35 -7.04 -5.97
N LEU A 72 8.90 -6.09 -6.78
CA LEU A 72 7.59 -6.17 -7.42
C LEU A 72 7.47 -7.43 -8.31
N GLU A 73 8.47 -7.71 -9.12
CA GLU A 73 8.51 -8.91 -9.98
C GLU A 73 8.44 -10.21 -9.15
N GLN A 74 9.19 -10.29 -8.06
CA GLN A 74 9.15 -11.43 -7.15
C GLN A 74 7.77 -11.61 -6.55
N VAL A 75 7.16 -10.52 -6.04
CA VAL A 75 5.81 -10.55 -5.47
C VAL A 75 4.78 -10.96 -6.52
N GLN A 76 4.88 -10.49 -7.75
CA GLN A 76 3.93 -10.83 -8.81
C GLN A 76 4.00 -12.31 -9.26
N LYS A 77 5.12 -12.97 -9.05
CA LYS A 77 5.28 -14.42 -9.33
C LYS A 77 4.65 -15.32 -8.27
N GLU A 78 4.42 -14.79 -7.10
CA GLU A 78 3.80 -15.50 -5.98
C GLU A 78 2.28 -15.31 -5.98
N GLU A 79 1.57 -16.13 -5.22
CA GLU A 79 0.12 -16.08 -5.07
C GLU A 79 -0.30 -15.95 -3.60
N GLY A 80 -1.57 -15.62 -3.37
CA GLY A 80 -2.17 -15.55 -2.04
C GLY A 80 -1.50 -14.50 -1.13
N SER A 81 -1.16 -14.92 0.09
CA SER A 81 -0.55 -14.09 1.13
C SER A 81 0.97 -13.97 1.04
N ARG A 82 1.59 -14.65 0.07
CA ARG A 82 3.05 -14.61 -0.09
C ARG A 82 3.51 -13.27 -0.64
N GLY A 83 4.55 -12.72 -0.03
CA GLY A 83 5.11 -11.43 -0.41
C GLY A 83 6.45 -11.16 0.25
N TYR A 84 6.97 -9.95 0.07
CA TYR A 84 8.25 -9.56 0.63
C TYR A 84 8.07 -8.94 2.02
N ASN A 85 8.71 -9.54 3.02
CA ASN A 85 8.76 -9.00 4.38
C ASN A 85 9.95 -8.03 4.50
N PHE A 86 9.68 -6.74 4.49
CA PHE A 86 10.69 -5.69 4.57
C PHE A 86 11.45 -5.64 5.91
N ALA A 87 10.90 -6.24 6.98
CA ALA A 87 11.60 -6.34 8.26
C ALA A 87 12.69 -7.42 8.26
N THR A 88 12.46 -8.52 7.54
CA THR A 88 13.39 -9.66 7.47
C THR A 88 14.24 -9.69 6.20
N GLY A 89 13.85 -8.92 5.18
CA GLY A 89 14.51 -8.94 3.86
C GLY A 89 14.27 -10.23 3.06
N LYS A 90 13.15 -10.93 3.29
CA LYS A 90 12.87 -12.22 2.67
C LYS A 90 11.45 -12.34 2.15
N MET A 91 11.28 -13.22 1.16
CA MET A 91 9.95 -13.66 0.73
C MET A 91 9.39 -14.68 1.74
N GLY A 92 8.12 -14.53 2.08
CA GLY A 92 7.44 -15.40 3.05
C GLY A 92 5.92 -15.31 2.95
N ASP A 93 5.22 -16.06 3.80
CA ASP A 93 3.78 -15.89 3.99
C ASP A 93 3.53 -14.78 5.00
N LEU A 94 3.06 -13.63 4.50
CA LEU A 94 2.90 -12.42 5.30
C LEU A 94 1.84 -12.56 6.39
N LEU A 95 0.78 -13.37 6.15
CA LEU A 95 -0.23 -13.61 7.17
C LEU A 95 0.32 -14.46 8.33
N GLU A 96 1.09 -15.50 8.02
CA GLU A 96 1.76 -16.33 9.04
C GLU A 96 2.82 -15.55 9.82
N GLU A 97 3.52 -14.64 9.13
CA GLU A 97 4.55 -13.79 9.73
C GLU A 97 3.97 -12.57 10.49
N GLY A 98 2.64 -12.39 10.50
CA GLY A 98 1.98 -11.29 11.18
C GLY A 98 2.14 -9.92 10.48
N VAL A 99 2.53 -9.91 9.22
CA VAL A 99 2.60 -8.70 8.38
C VAL A 99 1.25 -8.51 7.72
N ILE A 100 0.38 -7.79 8.40
CA ILE A 100 -1.03 -7.64 8.04
C ILE A 100 -1.45 -6.17 8.03
N ASP A 101 -2.41 -5.85 7.16
CA ASP A 101 -3.07 -4.55 7.11
C ASP A 101 -4.59 -4.72 7.30
N PRO A 102 -5.28 -3.77 7.98
CA PRO A 102 -6.73 -3.75 8.01
C PRO A 102 -7.29 -3.45 6.62
N VAL A 103 -8.29 -4.22 6.18
CA VAL A 103 -8.96 -4.01 4.88
C VAL A 103 -9.48 -2.58 4.75
N LYS A 104 -10.13 -2.07 5.79
CA LYS A 104 -10.69 -0.72 5.84
C LYS A 104 -9.64 0.36 5.55
N VAL A 105 -8.45 0.24 6.11
CA VAL A 105 -7.36 1.20 5.89
C VAL A 105 -6.92 1.17 4.43
N THR A 106 -6.72 0.00 3.86
CA THR A 106 -6.31 -0.17 2.46
C THR A 106 -7.35 0.39 1.48
N ILE A 107 -8.64 0.10 1.70
CA ILE A 107 -9.73 0.63 0.87
C ILE A 107 -9.84 2.15 1.00
N THR A 108 -9.78 2.68 2.22
CA THR A 108 -9.86 4.12 2.47
C THR A 108 -8.69 4.85 1.80
N ALA A 109 -7.47 4.34 1.94
CA ALA A 109 -6.28 4.92 1.31
C ALA A 109 -6.43 4.98 -0.21
N LEU A 110 -6.86 3.88 -0.85
CA LEU A 110 -7.08 3.83 -2.29
C LEU A 110 -8.17 4.81 -2.74
N THR A 111 -9.30 4.87 -2.03
CA THR A 111 -10.42 5.74 -2.34
C THR A 111 -10.03 7.22 -2.23
N MET A 112 -9.33 7.59 -1.16
CA MET A 112 -8.87 8.96 -0.95
C MET A 112 -7.80 9.37 -1.98
N ALA A 113 -6.88 8.48 -2.32
CA ALA A 113 -5.87 8.72 -3.35
C ALA A 113 -6.52 8.93 -4.73
N ALA A 114 -7.51 8.11 -5.08
CA ALA A 114 -8.24 8.25 -6.34
C ALA A 114 -9.03 9.58 -6.39
N SER A 115 -9.66 9.98 -5.28
CA SER A 115 -10.37 11.25 -5.18
C SER A 115 -9.43 12.45 -5.33
N ALA A 116 -8.29 12.44 -4.65
CA ALA A 116 -7.28 13.49 -4.75
C ALA A 116 -6.70 13.60 -6.16
N ALA A 117 -6.34 12.47 -6.78
CA ALA A 117 -5.83 12.42 -8.13
C ALA A 117 -6.86 12.93 -9.16
N GLY A 118 -8.14 12.55 -9.00
CA GLY A 118 -9.23 13.02 -9.85
C GLY A 118 -9.42 14.54 -9.75
N THR A 119 -9.35 15.08 -8.55
CA THR A 119 -9.42 16.54 -8.33
C THR A 119 -8.25 17.25 -9.01
N LEU A 120 -7.02 16.73 -8.86
CA LEU A 120 -5.83 17.31 -9.50
C LEU A 120 -5.94 17.29 -11.03
N LEU A 121 -6.35 16.18 -11.61
CA LEU A 121 -6.51 16.01 -13.06
C LEU A 121 -7.56 16.94 -13.67
N THR A 122 -8.59 17.29 -12.91
CA THR A 122 -9.67 18.18 -13.35
C THR A 122 -9.43 19.66 -13.00
N THR A 123 -8.36 19.97 -12.29
CA THR A 123 -8.00 21.35 -11.91
C THR A 123 -7.36 22.06 -13.08
N GLY A 124 -7.92 23.22 -13.50
CA GLY A 124 -7.41 24.03 -14.61
C GLY A 124 -6.24 24.93 -14.23
N TYR A 125 -6.16 25.36 -12.95
CA TYR A 125 -5.16 26.30 -12.45
C TYR A 125 -4.75 25.95 -11.03
N ALA A 126 -3.49 26.20 -10.70
CA ALA A 126 -2.97 26.08 -9.34
C ALA A 126 -2.11 27.32 -9.01
N ILE A 127 -2.20 27.79 -7.77
CA ILE A 127 -1.32 28.83 -7.22
C ILE A 127 -0.28 28.09 -6.37
N ILE A 128 0.99 28.27 -6.71
CA ILE A 128 2.12 27.72 -5.95
C ILE A 128 2.92 28.86 -5.37
N GLU A 129 3.38 28.72 -4.12
CA GLU A 129 4.40 29.60 -3.57
C GLU A 129 5.73 29.28 -4.26
N GLY A 130 6.34 30.32 -4.87
CA GLY A 130 7.70 30.21 -5.38
C GLY A 130 8.71 30.38 -4.24
N GLU A 131 9.83 29.67 -4.31
CA GLU A 131 10.98 29.88 -3.42
C GLU A 131 11.64 31.24 -3.65
#